data_dae53ddb49b81428de6672a9860c1a78
#
_entry.id   dae53ddb49b81428de6672a9860c1a78
#
_cell.length_a   1.000
_cell.length_b   1.000
_cell.length_c   1.000
_cell.angle_alpha   90.00
_cell.angle_beta   90.00
_cell.angle_gamma   90.00
#
_symmetry.space_group_name_H-M   'P 1'
#
loop_
_entity.id
_entity.type
_entity.pdbx_description
1 polymer ?
#
loop_
_entity_poly.entity_id
_entity_poly.type
_entity_poly.pdbx_seq_one_letter_code
_entity_poly.pdbx_strand_id
1 'polypeptide(L)'
;MELNISCVRSILLTVEKYETIYEPVSFDEEMHSYYKDYLDFCDIEQILYHVQYCIKAGLLADVSTTKAWGHISFNCCLEPFGHDFLANTRTEEKWKHTQSILNKVGD
;
A
#
# COMPACT_ATOMS: atom_id res chain seq x y z
N MET A 1 -4.52 -15.28 -2.87
CA MET A 1 -5.14 -14.05 -2.30
C MET A 1 -5.49 -13.13 -3.45
N GLU A 2 -6.67 -12.56 -3.42
CA GLU A 2 -7.16 -11.70 -4.49
C GLU A 2 -6.68 -10.25 -4.34
N LEU A 3 -6.45 -9.58 -5.47
CA LEU A 3 -6.10 -8.16 -5.47
C LEU A 3 -7.29 -7.32 -5.01
N ASN A 4 -7.05 -6.46 -4.03
CA ASN A 4 -8.02 -5.49 -3.52
C ASN A 4 -7.45 -4.08 -3.72
N ILE A 5 -8.00 -3.35 -4.68
CA ILE A 5 -7.50 -2.01 -5.04
C ILE A 5 -7.72 -1.00 -3.91
N SER A 6 -8.77 -1.17 -3.13
CA SER A 6 -8.97 -0.31 -1.94
C SER A 6 -7.84 -0.50 -0.92
N CYS A 7 -7.36 -1.73 -0.75
CA CYS A 7 -6.22 -2.02 0.10
C CYS A 7 -4.93 -1.37 -0.46
N VAL A 8 -4.71 -1.46 -1.76
CA VAL A 8 -3.57 -0.80 -2.43
C VAL A 8 -3.59 0.71 -2.16
N ARG A 9 -4.72 1.35 -2.41
CA ARG A 9 -4.87 2.79 -2.17
C ARG A 9 -4.60 3.16 -0.72
N SER A 10 -5.13 2.40 0.22
CA SER A 10 -4.95 2.66 1.65
C SER A 10 -3.51 2.50 2.10
N ILE A 11 -2.79 1.52 1.53
CA ILE A 11 -1.35 1.35 1.78
C ILE A 11 -0.57 2.57 1.29
N LEU A 12 -0.85 3.05 0.08
CA LEU A 12 -0.18 4.22 -0.47
C LEU A 12 -0.48 5.48 0.33
N LEU A 13 -1.72 5.66 0.79
CA LEU A 13 -2.09 6.77 1.67
C LEU A 13 -1.35 6.71 3.01
N THR A 14 -1.18 5.52 3.56
CA THR A 14 -0.43 5.32 4.81
C THR A 14 1.03 5.73 4.62
N VAL A 15 1.66 5.29 3.54
CA VAL A 15 3.05 5.64 3.26
C VAL A 15 3.18 7.14 3.02
N GLU A 16 2.29 7.75 2.24
CA GLU A 16 2.31 9.19 2.01
C GLU A 16 2.22 9.98 3.31
N LYS A 17 1.36 9.54 4.23
CA LYS A 17 1.15 10.25 5.50
C LYS A 17 2.34 10.15 6.45
N TYR A 18 2.96 8.98 6.53
CA TYR A 18 3.94 8.68 7.58
C TYR A 18 5.39 8.67 7.13
N GLU A 19 5.68 8.59 5.83
CA GLU A 19 7.07 8.63 5.39
C GLU A 19 7.67 10.02 5.59
N THR A 20 8.98 10.05 5.87
CA THR A 20 9.75 11.29 5.92
C THR A 20 11.02 11.11 5.09
N ILE A 21 11.74 12.22 4.88
CA ILE A 21 13.03 12.14 4.17
C ILE A 21 14.03 11.26 4.93
N TYR A 22 13.84 11.09 6.23
CA TYR A 22 14.74 10.31 7.08
C TYR A 22 14.32 8.87 7.30
N GLU A 23 13.03 8.58 7.22
CA GLU A 23 12.50 7.28 7.62
C GLU A 23 11.45 6.75 6.65
N PRO A 24 11.60 5.50 6.19
CA PRO A 24 10.55 4.80 5.45
C PRO A 24 9.42 4.35 6.39
N VAL A 25 8.34 3.86 5.81
CA VAL A 25 7.24 3.25 6.57
C VAL A 25 7.44 1.74 6.64
N SER A 26 7.33 1.17 7.82
CA SER A 26 7.51 -0.26 8.07
C SER A 26 6.17 -0.99 8.12
N PHE A 27 6.07 -2.10 7.38
CA PHE A 27 4.92 -3.00 7.43
C PHE A 27 5.40 -4.39 7.85
N ASP A 28 4.88 -4.89 8.98
CA ASP A 28 5.20 -6.22 9.51
C ASP A 28 3.99 -6.82 10.24
N GLU A 29 4.14 -8.00 10.83
CA GLU A 29 3.05 -8.66 11.54
C GLU A 29 2.65 -7.96 12.85
N GLU A 30 3.53 -7.14 13.39
CA GLU A 30 3.29 -6.38 14.62
C GLU A 30 2.94 -4.93 14.33
N MET A 31 2.00 -4.71 13.41
CA MET A 31 1.64 -3.36 13.02
C MET A 31 1.04 -2.54 14.16
N HIS A 32 1.46 -1.29 14.22
CA HIS A 32 1.08 -0.35 15.27
C HIS A 32 -0.14 0.51 14.90
N SER A 33 -0.58 1.32 15.84
CA SER A 33 -1.83 2.07 15.76
C SER A 33 -1.97 3.00 14.55
N TYR A 34 -0.88 3.50 13.98
CA TYR A 34 -0.98 4.42 12.85
C TYR A 34 -1.54 3.76 11.57
N TYR A 35 -1.50 2.43 11.48
CA TYR A 35 -2.12 1.73 10.34
C TYR A 35 -3.64 1.80 10.38
N LYS A 36 -4.22 2.03 11.53
CA LYS A 36 -5.68 2.08 11.70
C LYS A 36 -6.33 3.24 10.97
N ASP A 37 -5.57 4.27 10.62
CA ASP A 37 -6.12 5.43 9.91
C ASP A 37 -6.72 5.05 8.56
N TYR A 38 -6.09 4.10 7.85
CA TYR A 38 -6.51 3.74 6.50
C TYR A 38 -6.67 2.24 6.28
N LEU A 39 -6.17 1.39 7.18
CA LEU A 39 -6.01 -0.04 6.95
C LEU A 39 -6.82 -0.93 7.91
N ASP A 40 -7.71 -0.36 8.69
CA ASP A 40 -8.49 -1.11 9.67
C ASP A 40 -9.45 -2.14 9.04
N PHE A 41 -9.78 -1.98 7.76
CA PHE A 41 -10.65 -2.90 7.02
C PHE A 41 -9.90 -4.11 6.43
N CYS A 42 -8.57 -4.14 6.53
CA CYS A 42 -7.73 -5.22 6.01
C CYS A 42 -7.10 -5.99 7.18
N ASP A 43 -6.96 -7.30 7.04
CA ASP A 43 -6.16 -8.06 7.99
C ASP A 43 -4.67 -7.94 7.64
N ILE A 44 -3.82 -8.39 8.55
CA ILE A 44 -2.36 -8.27 8.42
C ILE A 44 -1.84 -8.99 7.17
N GLU A 45 -2.36 -10.18 6.90
CA GLU A 45 -1.93 -10.96 5.74
C GLU A 45 -2.28 -10.26 4.43
N GLN A 46 -3.48 -9.69 4.35
CA GLN A 46 -3.90 -8.89 3.20
C GLN A 46 -3.00 -7.66 3.01
N ILE A 47 -2.68 -6.97 4.10
CA ILE A 47 -1.82 -5.78 4.05
C ILE A 47 -0.44 -6.17 3.52
N LEU A 48 0.20 -7.18 4.09
CA LEU A 48 1.55 -7.60 3.68
C LEU A 48 1.58 -8.07 2.23
N TYR A 49 0.56 -8.82 1.80
CA TYR A 49 0.43 -9.24 0.41
C TYR A 49 0.36 -8.03 -0.54
N HIS A 50 -0.47 -7.03 -0.20
CA HIS A 50 -0.66 -5.87 -1.05
C HIS A 50 0.52 -4.89 -0.99
N VAL A 51 1.27 -4.84 0.11
CA VAL A 51 2.55 -4.11 0.16
C VAL A 51 3.53 -4.72 -0.83
N GLN A 52 3.64 -6.04 -0.85
CA GLN A 52 4.49 -6.74 -1.81
C GLN A 52 4.05 -6.46 -3.26
N TYR A 53 2.74 -6.48 -3.50
CA TYR A 53 2.17 -6.12 -4.80
C TYR A 53 2.58 -4.71 -5.21
N CYS A 54 2.45 -3.73 -4.31
CA CYS A 54 2.81 -2.34 -4.59
C CYS A 54 4.28 -2.19 -4.95
N ILE A 55 5.15 -2.93 -4.28
CA ILE A 55 6.58 -2.93 -4.59
C ILE A 55 6.82 -3.49 -6.00
N LYS A 56 6.22 -4.62 -6.31
CA LYS A 56 6.37 -5.26 -7.64
C LYS A 56 5.78 -4.40 -8.76
N ALA A 57 4.72 -3.65 -8.46
CA ALA A 57 4.07 -2.77 -9.45
C ALA A 57 4.77 -1.42 -9.62
N GLY A 58 5.81 -1.14 -8.85
CA GLY A 58 6.54 0.13 -8.93
C GLY A 58 5.85 1.29 -8.23
N LEU A 59 4.85 1.02 -7.40
CA LEU A 59 4.15 2.05 -6.63
C LEU A 59 4.90 2.43 -5.36
N LEU A 60 5.63 1.48 -4.78
CA LEU A 60 6.46 1.66 -3.59
C LEU A 60 7.89 1.21 -3.89
N ALA A 61 8.85 1.93 -3.32
CA ALA A 61 10.24 1.52 -3.31
C ALA A 61 10.48 0.61 -2.11
N ASP A 62 11.16 -0.50 -2.32
CA ASP A 62 11.60 -1.40 -1.25
C ASP A 62 12.95 -0.91 -0.74
N VAL A 63 12.95 -0.21 0.39
CA VAL A 63 14.19 0.26 1.03
C VAL A 63 14.93 -0.93 1.65
N SER A 64 14.20 -1.80 2.35
CA SER A 64 14.74 -3.06 2.84
C SER A 64 13.60 -4.02 3.16
N THR A 65 13.79 -5.29 2.83
CA THR A 65 12.86 -6.37 3.18
C THR A 65 13.62 -7.40 3.99
N THR A 66 13.08 -7.75 5.16
CA THR A 66 13.64 -8.77 6.02
C THR A 66 12.68 -9.94 6.11
N LYS A 67 13.16 -11.15 5.84
CA LYS A 67 12.42 -12.41 6.02
C LYS A 67 13.26 -13.30 6.93
N ALA A 68 12.76 -13.56 8.14
CA ALA A 68 13.47 -14.40 9.10
C ALA A 68 12.46 -15.10 10.00
N TRP A 69 12.68 -16.41 10.23
CA TRP A 69 11.89 -17.20 11.17
C TRP A 69 10.37 -17.17 10.88
N GLY A 70 10.00 -17.14 9.61
CA GLY A 70 8.59 -17.07 9.21
C GLY A 70 7.96 -15.68 9.33
N HIS A 71 8.74 -14.66 9.67
CA HIS A 71 8.28 -13.28 9.75
C HIS A 71 8.79 -12.47 8.58
N ILE A 72 8.01 -11.47 8.16
CA ILE A 72 8.36 -10.58 7.07
C ILE A 72 8.19 -9.13 7.51
N SER A 73 9.14 -8.28 7.15
CA SER A 73 9.09 -6.83 7.39
C SER A 73 9.52 -6.10 6.14
N PHE A 74 8.66 -5.21 5.66
CA PHE A 74 8.94 -4.33 4.53
C PHE A 74 9.18 -2.91 5.03
N ASN A 75 10.22 -2.25 4.53
CA ASN A 75 10.45 -0.81 4.77
C ASN A 75 10.35 -0.12 3.42
N CYS A 76 9.34 0.73 3.26
CA CYS A 76 8.92 1.24 1.97
C CYS A 76 8.83 2.76 1.94
N CYS A 77 9.09 3.33 0.76
CA CYS A 77 8.82 4.72 0.44
C CYS A 77 7.94 4.80 -0.80
N LEU A 78 7.23 5.91 -0.97
CA LEU A 78 6.37 6.10 -2.12
C LEU A 78 7.21 6.43 -3.36
N GLU A 79 6.99 5.69 -4.45
CA GLU A 79 7.60 5.98 -5.74
C GLU A 79 6.83 7.08 -6.48
N PRO A 80 7.44 7.78 -7.45
CA PRO A 80 6.72 8.76 -8.27
C PRO A 80 5.43 8.19 -8.87
N PHE A 81 5.46 6.94 -9.32
CA PHE A 81 4.28 6.26 -9.86
C PHE A 81 3.18 6.08 -8.82
N GLY A 82 3.56 5.86 -7.55
CA GLY A 82 2.62 5.81 -6.43
C GLY A 82 1.97 7.16 -6.15
N HIS A 83 2.75 8.24 -6.24
CA HIS A 83 2.21 9.60 -6.13
C HIS A 83 1.21 9.90 -7.25
N ASP A 84 1.51 9.48 -8.48
CA ASP A 84 0.60 9.65 -9.63
C ASP A 84 -0.70 8.88 -9.41
N PHE A 85 -0.62 7.65 -8.92
CA PHE A 85 -1.80 6.85 -8.58
C PHE A 85 -2.68 7.58 -7.56
N LEU A 86 -2.10 8.10 -6.50
CA LEU A 86 -2.84 8.83 -5.46
C LEU A 86 -3.45 10.12 -6.01
N ALA A 87 -2.70 10.86 -6.84
CA ALA A 87 -3.22 12.09 -7.45
C ALA A 87 -4.45 11.81 -8.30
N ASN A 88 -4.48 10.68 -9.01
CA ASN A 88 -5.60 10.27 -9.85
C ASN A 88 -6.78 9.69 -9.07
N THR A 89 -6.58 9.29 -7.82
CA THR A 89 -7.62 8.67 -6.99
C THR A 89 -7.98 9.51 -5.77
N ARG A 90 -7.45 10.72 -5.65
CA ARG A 90 -7.57 11.52 -4.44
C ARG A 90 -8.99 11.97 -4.15
N THR A 91 -9.75 12.31 -5.19
CA THR A 91 -11.17 12.66 -5.02
C THR A 91 -12.02 11.39 -5.07
N GLU A 92 -13.16 11.39 -4.39
CA GLU A 92 -14.08 10.25 -4.40
C GLU A 92 -14.54 9.91 -5.82
N GLU A 93 -14.83 10.93 -6.62
CA GLU A 93 -15.25 10.75 -8.00
C GLU A 93 -14.17 10.08 -8.85
N LYS A 94 -12.95 10.57 -8.77
CA LYS A 94 -11.80 9.97 -9.47
C LYS A 94 -11.56 8.54 -9.00
N TRP A 95 -11.68 8.30 -7.71
CA TRP A 95 -11.49 6.95 -7.15
C TRP A 95 -12.53 5.97 -7.68
N LYS A 96 -13.81 6.36 -7.72
CA LYS A 96 -14.87 5.53 -8.28
C LYS A 96 -14.64 5.22 -9.75
N HIS A 97 -14.19 6.20 -10.52
CA HIS A 97 -13.87 6.02 -11.93
C HIS A 97 -12.72 5.02 -12.10
N THR A 98 -11.64 5.17 -11.31
CA THR A 98 -10.49 4.28 -11.33
C THR A 98 -10.90 2.85 -10.97
N GLN A 99 -11.72 2.67 -9.92
CA GLN A 99 -12.23 1.36 -9.55
C GLN A 99 -13.02 0.70 -10.69
N SER A 100 -13.87 1.47 -11.35
CA SER A 100 -14.67 0.97 -12.47
C SER A 100 -13.80 0.45 -13.60
N ILE A 101 -12.73 1.18 -13.97
CA ILE A 101 -11.79 0.76 -15.01
C ILE A 101 -11.03 -0.51 -14.58
N LEU A 102 -10.50 -0.53 -13.36
CA LEU A 102 -9.71 -1.64 -12.85
C LEU A 102 -10.55 -2.92 -12.68
N ASN A 103 -11.79 -2.78 -12.25
CA ASN A 103 -12.68 -3.91 -12.12
C ASN A 103 -13.01 -4.54 -13.49
N LYS A 104 -13.11 -3.74 -14.55
CA LYS A 104 -13.32 -4.23 -15.92
C LYS A 104 -12.08 -4.96 -16.45
N VAL A 105 -10.90 -4.49 -16.10
CA VAL A 105 -9.64 -5.11 -16.53
C VAL A 105 -9.34 -6.37 -15.72
N GLY A 106 -9.72 -6.39 -14.45
CA GLY A 106 -9.49 -7.50 -13.54
C GLY A 106 -10.42 -8.71 -13.75
N ASP A 107 -11.48 -8.53 -14.49
CA ASP A 107 -12.40 -9.62 -14.84
C ASP A 107 -11.83 -10.42 -16.06
#